data_c8257fc0f0bdd8e168fbfe111faabbbc
#
_entry.id   c8257fc0f0bdd8e168fbfe111faabbbc
#
_cell.length_a   1.000
_cell.length_b   1.000
_cell.length_c   1.000
_cell.angle_alpha   90.00
_cell.angle_beta   90.00
_cell.angle_gamma   90.00
#
_symmetry.space_group_name_H-M   'P 1'
#
loop_
_entity.id
_entity.type
_entity.pdbx_description
1 polymer ?
#
loop_
_entity_poly.entity_id
_entity_poly.type
_entity_poly.pdbx_seq_one_letter_code
_entity_poly.pdbx_strand_id
1 'polypeptide(L)'
;MLGYDRHTDSYNRVGRGNLVPNTMILPKLGIEYGICLGKRETPDLDGFWSAFEDLLMLCEQGLLERFDIMVNQPPEAAPFMYQNGTMKDAQECVMSNYEALKHGTLAMGYIGIAEMCQALFGKNHAEDKEVHAFALKVVQRINEYAKEASDRHDLNFSCYATPKH
;
A
#
# COMPACT_ATOMS: atom_id res chain seq x y z
N MET A 1 -9.86 -6.10 -11.18
CA MET A 1 -8.80 -6.83 -10.42
C MET A 1 -9.48 -7.76 -9.44
N LEU A 2 -9.09 -9.02 -9.37
CA LEU A 2 -9.62 -9.95 -8.37
C LEU A 2 -8.95 -9.64 -7.03
N GLY A 3 -9.74 -9.33 -6.01
CA GLY A 3 -9.21 -9.05 -4.68
C GLY A 3 -10.10 -9.67 -3.59
N TYR A 4 -9.48 -10.06 -2.48
CA TYR A 4 -10.19 -10.53 -1.31
C TYR A 4 -10.94 -9.37 -0.65
N ASP A 5 -12.18 -9.62 -0.29
CA ASP A 5 -13.03 -8.68 0.45
C ASP A 5 -13.40 -9.30 1.79
N ARG A 6 -12.87 -8.72 2.88
CA ARG A 6 -13.08 -9.22 4.26
C ARG A 6 -14.55 -9.17 4.70
N HIS A 7 -15.33 -8.21 4.16
CA HIS A 7 -16.74 -8.06 4.52
C HIS A 7 -17.65 -9.10 3.90
N THR A 8 -17.19 -9.77 2.83
CA THR A 8 -17.94 -10.86 2.18
C THR A 8 -17.24 -12.20 2.26
N ASP A 9 -16.05 -12.24 2.89
CA ASP A 9 -15.18 -13.40 3.00
C ASP A 9 -14.98 -14.12 1.65
N SER A 10 -14.77 -13.36 0.59
CA SER A 10 -14.67 -13.90 -0.76
C SER A 10 -13.83 -13.03 -1.70
N TYR A 11 -13.36 -13.67 -2.78
CA TYR A 11 -12.69 -12.96 -3.88
C TYR A 11 -13.72 -12.46 -4.89
N ASN A 12 -13.91 -11.15 -4.95
CA ASN A 12 -14.89 -10.50 -5.82
C ASN A 12 -14.22 -9.66 -6.91
N ARG A 13 -14.85 -9.61 -8.09
CA ARG A 13 -14.46 -8.75 -9.22
C ARG A 13 -15.43 -7.59 -9.43
N VAL A 14 -16.66 -7.76 -9.00
CA VAL A 14 -17.78 -6.84 -9.28
C VAL A 14 -18.11 -6.04 -8.03
N GLY A 15 -18.48 -4.77 -8.22
CA GLY A 15 -18.94 -3.89 -7.15
C GLY A 15 -17.86 -3.37 -6.22
N ARG A 16 -16.57 -3.55 -6.56
CA ARG A 16 -15.44 -3.05 -5.78
C ARG A 16 -14.32 -2.53 -6.69
N GLY A 17 -13.46 -1.68 -6.14
CA GLY A 17 -12.33 -1.10 -6.87
C GLY A 17 -11.14 -0.84 -5.97
N ASN A 18 -10.02 -0.44 -6.58
CA ASN A 18 -8.91 0.17 -5.87
C ASN A 18 -9.27 1.63 -5.61
N LEU A 19 -9.56 1.97 -4.35
CA LEU A 19 -10.07 3.29 -4.00
C LEU A 19 -8.95 4.32 -3.97
N VAL A 20 -7.91 4.01 -3.22
CA VAL A 20 -6.82 4.93 -2.96
C VAL A 20 -5.50 4.18 -3.01
N PRO A 21 -4.61 4.50 -3.95
CA PRO A 21 -3.23 4.06 -3.90
C PRO A 21 -2.37 5.07 -3.15
N ASN A 22 -1.38 4.58 -2.41
CA ASN A 22 -0.28 5.37 -1.90
C ASN A 22 1.03 4.62 -2.16
N THR A 23 2.01 5.26 -2.80
CA THR A 23 3.24 4.59 -3.25
C THR A 23 4.44 5.05 -2.43
N MET A 24 5.09 4.10 -1.77
CA MET A 24 6.34 4.32 -1.04
C MET A 24 7.53 4.33 -1.99
N ILE A 25 8.36 5.35 -1.91
CA ILE A 25 9.57 5.53 -2.72
C ILE A 25 10.76 4.95 -1.95
N LEU A 26 11.02 3.65 -2.14
CA LEU A 26 12.04 2.91 -1.38
C LEU A 26 13.49 3.34 -1.67
N PRO A 27 13.87 3.82 -2.88
CA PRO A 27 15.22 4.30 -3.13
C PRO A 27 15.68 5.39 -2.18
N LYS A 28 14.78 6.24 -1.67
CA LYS A 28 15.12 7.27 -0.69
C LYS A 28 15.73 6.65 0.58
N LEU A 29 15.11 5.60 1.10
CA LEU A 29 15.66 4.87 2.26
C LEU A 29 17.01 4.21 1.94
N GLY A 30 17.13 3.65 0.74
CA GLY A 30 18.39 3.08 0.27
C GLY A 30 19.54 4.10 0.26
N ILE A 31 19.28 5.31 -0.22
CA ILE A 31 20.26 6.41 -0.26
C ILE A 31 20.61 6.88 1.16
N GLU A 32 19.62 7.00 2.03
CA GLU A 32 19.81 7.55 3.38
C GLU A 32 20.60 6.60 4.29
N TYR A 33 20.33 5.30 4.22
CA TYR A 33 20.92 4.27 5.09
C TYR A 33 21.99 3.40 4.40
N GLY A 34 22.23 3.58 3.12
CA GLY A 34 23.16 2.79 2.32
C GLY A 34 24.56 3.37 2.20
N ILE A 35 25.35 2.69 1.37
CA ILE A 35 26.76 3.01 1.12
C ILE A 35 26.98 3.93 -0.10
N CYS A 36 25.94 4.18 -0.90
CA CYS A 36 26.05 4.85 -2.20
C CYS A 36 26.62 6.29 -2.13
N LEU A 37 26.44 6.99 -1.01
CA LEU A 37 26.98 8.34 -0.81
C LEU A 37 28.39 8.36 -0.20
N GLY A 38 29.00 7.20 0.03
CA GLY A 38 30.34 7.12 0.63
C GLY A 38 30.44 7.58 2.09
N LYS A 39 29.29 7.78 2.77
CA LYS A 39 29.25 8.21 4.18
C LYS A 39 29.49 7.08 5.15
N ARG A 40 29.41 5.84 4.70
CA ARG A 40 29.63 4.62 5.49
C ARG A 40 30.15 3.49 4.61
N GLU A 41 30.85 2.55 5.20
CA GLU A 41 31.41 1.38 4.50
C GLU A 41 30.42 0.22 4.41
N THR A 42 29.51 0.12 5.40
CA THR A 42 28.44 -0.88 5.46
C THR A 42 27.09 -0.20 5.66
N PRO A 43 25.98 -0.75 5.13
CA PRO A 43 24.66 -0.15 5.30
C PRO A 43 24.22 -0.18 6.77
N ASP A 44 23.54 0.88 7.20
CA ASP A 44 22.87 0.95 8.50
C ASP A 44 21.49 0.28 8.38
N LEU A 45 21.43 -1.03 8.56
CA LEU A 45 20.19 -1.80 8.41
C LEU A 45 19.22 -1.56 9.57
N ASP A 46 19.70 -1.30 10.78
CA ASP A 46 18.83 -1.00 11.93
C ASP A 46 18.10 0.32 11.71
N GLY A 47 18.83 1.35 11.26
CA GLY A 47 18.23 2.64 10.87
C GLY A 47 17.27 2.49 9.70
N PHE A 48 17.62 1.69 8.69
CA PHE A 48 16.75 1.40 7.55
C PHE A 48 15.41 0.80 8.00
N TRP A 49 15.42 -0.25 8.81
CA TRP A 49 14.19 -0.90 9.25
C TRP A 49 13.33 0.00 10.13
N SER A 50 13.95 0.80 11.00
CA SER A 50 13.22 1.78 11.82
C SER A 50 12.52 2.82 10.96
N ALA A 51 13.23 3.42 10.01
CA ALA A 51 12.66 4.40 9.09
C ALA A 51 11.64 3.78 8.13
N PHE A 52 11.80 2.51 7.77
CA PHE A 52 10.85 1.78 6.94
C PHE A 52 9.52 1.53 7.67
N GLU A 53 9.56 1.16 8.96
CA GLU A 53 8.35 1.04 9.78
C GLU A 53 7.62 2.37 9.89
N ASP A 54 8.34 3.49 10.10
CA ASP A 54 7.75 4.83 10.10
C ASP A 54 7.09 5.18 8.75
N LEU A 55 7.71 4.78 7.65
CA LEU A 55 7.15 4.97 6.31
C LEU A 55 5.88 4.14 6.09
N LEU A 56 5.82 2.91 6.59
CA LEU A 56 4.61 2.07 6.55
C LEU A 56 3.46 2.72 7.33
N MET A 57 3.74 3.23 8.52
CA MET A 57 2.75 3.95 9.34
C MET A 57 2.24 5.21 8.63
N LEU A 58 3.14 5.98 8.03
CA LEU A 58 2.78 7.18 7.26
C LEU A 58 1.92 6.83 6.03
N CYS A 59 2.25 5.73 5.34
CA CYS A 59 1.48 5.24 4.21
C CYS A 59 0.05 4.85 4.63
N GLU A 60 -0.09 4.10 5.73
CA GLU A 60 -1.38 3.73 6.32
C GLU A 60 -2.22 4.96 6.68
N GLN A 61 -1.63 5.91 7.40
CA GLN A 61 -2.31 7.14 7.80
C GLN A 61 -2.82 7.92 6.59
N GLY A 62 -2.00 8.10 5.56
CA GLY A 62 -2.41 8.81 4.35
C GLY A 62 -3.53 8.10 3.57
N LEU A 63 -3.57 6.76 3.59
CA LEU A 63 -4.67 5.99 3.02
C LEU A 63 -5.97 6.17 3.79
N LEU A 64 -5.91 6.15 5.12
CA LEU A 64 -7.08 6.35 6.00
C LEU A 64 -7.66 7.76 5.88
N GLU A 65 -6.82 8.78 5.85
CA GLU A 65 -7.25 10.18 5.68
C GLU A 65 -8.01 10.36 4.35
N ARG A 66 -7.50 9.78 3.26
CA ARG A 66 -8.16 9.83 1.95
C ARG A 66 -9.45 9.03 1.94
N PHE A 67 -9.48 7.87 2.59
CA PHE A 67 -10.70 7.07 2.73
C PHE A 67 -11.77 7.85 3.50
N ASP A 68 -11.40 8.49 4.60
CA ASP A 68 -12.31 9.31 5.40
C ASP A 68 -12.89 10.48 4.59
N ILE A 69 -12.07 11.17 3.81
CA ILE A 69 -12.54 12.23 2.90
C ILE A 69 -13.58 11.68 1.92
N MET A 70 -13.34 10.50 1.34
CA MET A 70 -14.27 9.89 0.37
C MET A 70 -15.57 9.45 1.02
N VAL A 71 -15.50 8.86 2.20
CA VAL A 71 -16.69 8.41 2.97
C VAL A 71 -17.60 9.58 3.32
N ASN A 72 -17.01 10.72 3.67
CA ASN A 72 -17.74 11.91 4.08
C ASN A 72 -18.25 12.78 2.91
N GLN A 73 -17.98 12.40 1.65
CA GLN A 73 -18.63 13.04 0.50
C GLN A 73 -20.10 12.59 0.41
N PRO A 74 -21.01 13.48 -0.02
CA PRO A 74 -22.39 13.07 -0.25
C PRO A 74 -22.49 12.10 -1.44
N PRO A 75 -23.42 11.11 -1.42
CA PRO A 75 -23.59 10.16 -2.52
C PRO A 75 -23.81 10.82 -3.88
N GLU A 76 -24.40 12.01 -3.88
CA GLU A 76 -24.65 12.82 -5.09
C GLU A 76 -23.35 13.34 -5.74
N ALA A 77 -22.21 13.30 -5.06
CA ALA A 77 -20.92 13.68 -5.64
C ALA A 77 -20.50 12.74 -6.78
N ALA A 78 -20.97 11.48 -6.77
CA ALA A 78 -20.72 10.52 -7.84
C ALA A 78 -22.00 9.69 -8.15
N PRO A 79 -23.06 10.32 -8.69
CA PRO A 79 -24.37 9.70 -8.82
C PRO A 79 -24.34 8.43 -9.69
N PHE A 80 -23.54 8.40 -10.74
CA PHE A 80 -23.39 7.22 -11.59
C PHE A 80 -22.89 6.00 -10.82
N MET A 81 -21.93 6.18 -9.93
CA MET A 81 -21.35 5.07 -9.15
C MET A 81 -22.31 4.54 -8.09
N TYR A 82 -23.05 5.42 -7.42
CA TYR A 82 -23.91 5.06 -6.30
C TYR A 82 -25.35 4.74 -6.72
N GLN A 83 -25.91 5.46 -7.69
CA GLN A 83 -27.33 5.29 -8.09
C GLN A 83 -27.57 4.15 -9.08
N ASN A 84 -26.58 3.75 -9.87
CA ASN A 84 -26.73 2.72 -10.91
C ASN A 84 -26.26 1.32 -10.48
N GLY A 85 -26.01 1.07 -9.19
CA GLY A 85 -25.60 -0.23 -8.69
C GLY A 85 -24.22 -0.67 -9.17
N THR A 86 -23.36 0.27 -9.59
CA THR A 86 -22.00 -0.02 -10.06
C THR A 86 -21.12 -0.50 -8.90
N MET A 87 -21.31 0.06 -7.72
CA MET A 87 -20.64 -0.36 -6.50
C MET A 87 -21.58 -1.21 -5.64
N LYS A 88 -20.99 -2.20 -4.96
CA LYS A 88 -21.72 -3.06 -4.04
C LYS A 88 -22.27 -2.23 -2.88
N ASP A 89 -23.48 -2.59 -2.44
CA ASP A 89 -24.19 -1.96 -1.31
C ASP A 89 -24.35 -0.42 -1.43
N ALA A 90 -24.21 0.13 -2.65
CA ALA A 90 -24.33 1.56 -2.89
C ALA A 90 -25.74 2.11 -2.60
N GLN A 91 -26.76 1.27 -2.63
CA GLN A 91 -28.15 1.65 -2.30
C GLN A 91 -28.31 1.97 -0.81
N GLU A 92 -27.43 1.51 0.05
CA GLU A 92 -27.40 1.79 1.49
C GLU A 92 -26.68 3.12 1.81
N CYS A 93 -26.07 3.76 0.82
CA CYS A 93 -25.38 5.04 0.97
C CYS A 93 -26.35 6.23 1.01
N VAL A 94 -27.02 6.43 2.14
CA VAL A 94 -27.97 7.52 2.33
C VAL A 94 -27.31 8.74 2.98
N MET A 95 -26.48 8.52 3.99
CA MET A 95 -25.83 9.59 4.77
C MET A 95 -24.31 9.65 4.54
N SER A 96 -23.71 8.54 4.15
CA SER A 96 -22.30 8.46 3.82
C SER A 96 -22.04 7.36 2.79
N ASN A 97 -20.88 7.39 2.17
CA ASN A 97 -20.49 6.39 1.17
C ASN A 97 -19.83 5.15 1.78
N TYR A 98 -19.83 5.00 3.10
CA TYR A 98 -19.10 3.94 3.78
C TYR A 98 -19.50 2.53 3.32
N GLU A 99 -20.81 2.26 3.20
CA GLU A 99 -21.30 0.91 2.87
C GLU A 99 -20.79 0.41 1.51
N ALA A 100 -20.67 1.31 0.53
CA ALA A 100 -20.06 0.97 -0.76
C ALA A 100 -18.52 0.93 -0.70
N LEU A 101 -17.90 1.88 -0.02
CA LEU A 101 -16.44 2.05 -0.02
C LEU A 101 -15.71 1.02 0.86
N LYS A 102 -16.35 0.48 1.91
CA LYS A 102 -15.74 -0.56 2.77
C LYS A 102 -15.30 -1.81 2.00
N HIS A 103 -15.93 -2.11 0.86
CA HIS A 103 -15.58 -3.24 -0.01
C HIS A 103 -14.38 -2.97 -0.91
N GLY A 104 -13.99 -1.71 -1.08
CA GLY A 104 -12.86 -1.31 -1.90
C GLY A 104 -11.52 -1.61 -1.26
N THR A 105 -10.45 -1.42 -2.03
CA THR A 105 -9.08 -1.69 -1.60
C THR A 105 -8.31 -0.40 -1.37
N LEU A 106 -7.66 -0.30 -0.22
CA LEU A 106 -6.65 0.71 0.09
C LEU A 106 -5.27 0.12 -0.23
N ALA A 107 -4.60 0.65 -1.25
CA ALA A 107 -3.42 0.00 -1.81
C ALA A 107 -2.13 0.62 -1.29
N MET A 108 -1.33 -0.18 -0.56
CA MET A 108 0.03 0.15 -0.14
C MET A 108 1.00 -0.21 -1.26
N GLY A 109 1.31 0.76 -2.11
CA GLY A 109 2.21 0.59 -3.24
C GLY A 109 3.67 0.78 -2.86
N TYR A 110 4.56 0.18 -3.64
CA TYR A 110 6.00 0.45 -3.54
C TYR A 110 6.64 0.51 -4.92
N ILE A 111 7.75 1.25 -5.01
CA ILE A 111 8.56 1.38 -6.23
C ILE A 111 10.04 1.41 -5.87
N GLY A 112 10.88 0.92 -6.78
CA GLY A 112 12.32 1.09 -6.71
C GLY A 112 13.07 0.11 -5.81
N ILE A 113 12.65 -1.16 -5.74
CA ILE A 113 13.35 -2.22 -4.99
C ILE A 113 14.79 -2.40 -5.49
N ALA A 114 15.00 -2.43 -6.81
CA ALA A 114 16.33 -2.59 -7.40
C ALA A 114 17.24 -1.41 -7.05
N GLU A 115 16.74 -0.21 -7.20
CA GLU A 115 17.45 1.03 -6.89
C GLU A 115 17.73 1.16 -5.39
N MET A 116 16.79 0.74 -4.53
CA MET A 116 17.00 0.66 -3.08
C MET A 116 18.14 -0.29 -2.74
N CYS A 117 18.14 -1.50 -3.30
CA CYS A 117 19.20 -2.48 -3.07
C CYS A 117 20.56 -1.99 -3.57
N GLN A 118 20.57 -1.37 -4.76
CA GLN A 118 21.80 -0.77 -5.32
C GLN A 118 22.36 0.33 -4.40
N ALA A 119 21.50 1.17 -3.85
CA ALA A 119 21.91 2.23 -2.94
C ALA A 119 22.41 1.67 -1.57
N LEU A 120 21.73 0.64 -1.04
CA LEU A 120 22.10 0.00 0.23
C LEU A 120 23.41 -0.77 0.14
N PHE A 121 23.56 -1.64 -0.86
CA PHE A 121 24.58 -2.68 -0.91
C PHE A 121 25.58 -2.53 -2.07
N GLY A 122 25.37 -1.59 -3.00
CA GLY A 122 26.15 -1.48 -4.22
C GLY A 122 25.86 -2.58 -5.26
N LYS A 123 24.83 -3.40 -5.02
CA LYS A 123 24.39 -4.51 -5.88
C LYS A 123 22.87 -4.52 -5.96
N ASN A 124 22.30 -4.94 -7.09
CA ASN A 124 20.86 -5.13 -7.17
C ASN A 124 20.44 -6.56 -6.76
N HIS A 125 19.16 -6.76 -6.53
CA HIS A 125 18.60 -8.02 -6.07
C HIS A 125 18.64 -9.16 -7.10
N ALA A 126 18.95 -8.88 -8.37
CA ALA A 126 19.11 -9.89 -9.41
C ALA A 126 20.55 -10.45 -9.48
N GLU A 127 21.52 -9.73 -8.91
CA GLU A 127 22.94 -10.05 -9.00
C GLU A 127 23.47 -10.83 -7.79
N ASP A 128 22.80 -10.70 -6.64
CA ASP A 128 23.27 -11.25 -5.38
C ASP A 128 22.12 -11.90 -4.58
N LYS A 129 22.35 -13.13 -4.10
CA LYS A 129 21.32 -13.92 -3.38
C LYS A 129 20.95 -13.34 -2.02
N GLU A 130 21.90 -12.73 -1.31
CA GLU A 130 21.67 -12.13 0.01
C GLU A 130 20.85 -10.84 -0.17
N VAL A 131 21.19 -10.04 -1.19
CA VAL A 131 20.44 -8.84 -1.55
C VAL A 131 19.03 -9.19 -2.03
N HIS A 132 18.88 -10.29 -2.78
CA HIS A 132 17.57 -10.81 -3.16
C HIS A 132 16.72 -11.20 -1.95
N ALA A 133 17.32 -11.91 -1.00
CA ALA A 133 16.64 -12.29 0.24
C ALA A 133 16.22 -11.05 1.06
N PHE A 134 17.05 -10.01 1.10
CA PHE A 134 16.69 -8.74 1.73
C PHE A 134 15.51 -8.06 1.03
N ALA A 135 15.52 -7.97 -0.30
CA ALA A 135 14.43 -7.42 -1.08
C ALA A 135 13.10 -8.15 -0.81
N LEU A 136 13.15 -9.50 -0.74
CA LEU A 136 11.96 -10.31 -0.39
C LEU A 136 11.45 -9.98 1.01
N LYS A 137 12.33 -9.81 2.00
CA LYS A 137 11.92 -9.42 3.37
C LYS A 137 11.20 -8.08 3.39
N VAL A 138 11.67 -7.10 2.60
CA VAL A 138 11.02 -5.79 2.48
C VAL A 138 9.60 -5.95 1.94
N VAL A 139 9.42 -6.68 0.84
CA VAL A 139 8.08 -6.91 0.25
C VAL A 139 7.17 -7.72 1.17
N GLN A 140 7.72 -8.75 1.83
CA GLN A 140 6.98 -9.54 2.82
C GLN A 140 6.50 -8.66 3.98
N ARG A 141 7.33 -7.76 4.48
CA ARG A 141 6.94 -6.84 5.55
C ARG A 141 5.80 -5.89 5.13
N ILE A 142 5.85 -5.36 3.90
CA ILE A 142 4.74 -4.54 3.38
C ILE A 142 3.43 -5.36 3.36
N ASN A 143 3.49 -6.60 2.90
CA ASN A 143 2.32 -7.47 2.83
C ASN A 143 1.76 -7.84 4.22
N GLU A 144 2.65 -8.13 5.17
CA GLU A 144 2.27 -8.39 6.57
C GLU A 144 1.65 -7.15 7.20
N TYR A 145 2.26 -5.97 7.01
CA TYR A 145 1.73 -4.70 7.50
C TYR A 145 0.34 -4.41 6.93
N ALA A 146 0.13 -4.66 5.64
CA ALA A 146 -1.18 -4.48 5.01
C ALA A 146 -2.25 -5.39 5.66
N LYS A 147 -1.90 -6.63 6.04
CA LYS A 147 -2.80 -7.53 6.77
C LYS A 147 -3.10 -7.01 8.18
N GLU A 148 -2.06 -6.57 8.90
CA GLU A 148 -2.21 -5.98 10.24
C GLU A 148 -3.11 -4.73 10.20
N ALA A 149 -2.91 -3.84 9.21
CA ALA A 149 -3.74 -2.66 9.01
C ALA A 149 -5.21 -3.02 8.67
N SER A 150 -5.41 -4.07 7.85
CA SER A 150 -6.74 -4.59 7.54
C SER A 150 -7.48 -5.04 8.80
N ASP A 151 -6.78 -5.71 9.71
CA ASP A 151 -7.37 -6.17 10.97
C ASP A 151 -7.64 -5.02 11.94
N ARG A 152 -6.73 -4.02 12.01
CA ARG A 152 -6.92 -2.84 12.88
C ARG A 152 -8.13 -1.99 12.50
N HIS A 153 -8.36 -1.80 11.21
CA HIS A 153 -9.34 -0.84 10.70
C HIS A 153 -10.59 -1.47 10.11
N ASP A 154 -10.64 -2.81 10.08
CA ASP A 154 -11.72 -3.56 9.42
C ASP A 154 -11.97 -3.09 7.97
N LEU A 155 -10.90 -2.87 7.21
CA LEU A 155 -10.90 -2.45 5.82
C LEU A 155 -9.98 -3.36 4.99
N ASN A 156 -10.05 -3.28 3.66
CA ASN A 156 -9.22 -4.08 2.78
C ASN A 156 -7.94 -3.32 2.40
N PHE A 157 -6.84 -3.56 3.10
CA PHE A 157 -5.51 -3.09 2.67
C PHE A 157 -4.83 -4.16 1.82
N SER A 158 -4.07 -3.75 0.83
CA SER A 158 -3.27 -4.67 0.01
C SER A 158 -1.92 -4.07 -0.36
N CYS A 159 -0.92 -4.96 -0.52
CA CYS A 159 0.39 -4.61 -1.05
C CYS A 159 0.39 -4.78 -2.56
N TYR A 160 1.02 -3.86 -3.31
CA TYR A 160 1.23 -4.01 -4.75
C TYR A 160 2.51 -3.31 -5.24
N ALA A 161 3.13 -3.89 -6.25
CA ALA A 161 4.21 -3.24 -6.97
C ALA A 161 3.62 -2.17 -7.91
N THR A 162 4.00 -0.91 -7.72
CA THR A 162 3.55 0.17 -8.60
C THR A 162 4.24 0.03 -9.95
N PRO A 163 3.50 -0.03 -11.09
CA PRO A 163 4.11 -0.15 -12.40
C PRO A 163 5.00 1.07 -12.69
N LYS A 164 6.14 0.81 -13.31
CA LYS A 164 7.01 1.85 -13.87
C LYS A 164 6.46 2.21 -15.25
N HIS A 165 6.08 3.45 -15.45
CA HIS A 165 5.68 3.99 -16.76
C HIS A 165 6.90 4.52 -17.51
#